data_fb42e2b8865f87a42011110f7218bc7f
#
_entry.id   fb42e2b8865f87a42011110f7218bc7f
#
_cell.length_a   1.000
_cell.length_b   1.000
_cell.length_c   1.000
_cell.angle_alpha   90.00
_cell.angle_beta   90.00
_cell.angle_gamma   90.00
#
_symmetry.space_group_name_H-M   'P 1'
#
loop_
_entity.id
_entity.type
_entity.pdbx_description
1 polymer ?
#
loop_
_entity_poly.entity_id
_entity_poly.type
_entity_poly.pdbx_seq_one_letter_code
_entity_poly.pdbx_strand_id
1 'polypeptide(L)'
;QKETLGKANEVLAEARDRSIPIIYVEVVRGERTPDTEIHHDITPKAGEAVLTKSRTGPFSTTEIDEVLRKQGIETLALMGISTSGCVLTTVRWASDIDYKLVVLSDCCADQDDEVHRVLMEKLFPRQATVVTSQQFLRALG
;
A
#
# COMPACT_ATOMS: atom_id res chain seq x y z
N GLN A 1 -13.64 0.22 8.24
CA GLN A 1 -13.08 0.83 7.03
C GLN A 1 -12.83 2.31 7.16
N LYS A 2 -13.76 3.03 7.78
CA LYS A 2 -13.63 4.47 8.03
C LYS A 2 -12.44 4.78 8.93
N GLU A 3 -12.21 3.98 9.93
CA GLU A 3 -11.05 4.09 10.81
C GLU A 3 -9.74 3.83 10.04
N THR A 4 -9.73 2.82 9.19
CA THR A 4 -8.59 2.51 8.32
C THR A 4 -8.25 3.68 7.40
N LEU A 5 -9.25 4.30 6.78
CA LEU A 5 -9.07 5.46 5.91
C LEU A 5 -8.53 6.67 6.69
N GLY A 6 -9.00 6.88 7.92
CA GLY A 6 -8.49 7.95 8.78
C GLY A 6 -7.00 7.77 9.11
N LYS A 7 -6.59 6.55 9.43
CA LYS A 7 -5.18 6.23 9.69
C LYS A 7 -4.33 6.40 8.43
N ALA A 8 -4.84 5.96 7.28
CA ALA A 8 -4.14 6.14 6.01
C ALA A 8 -3.94 7.63 5.70
N ASN A 9 -4.93 8.46 5.95
CA ASN A 9 -4.82 9.91 5.74
C ASN A 9 -3.76 10.56 6.63
N GLU A 10 -3.64 10.12 7.88
CA GLU A 10 -2.58 10.62 8.77
C GLU A 10 -1.20 10.33 8.18
N VAL A 11 -1.01 9.12 7.67
CA VAL A 11 0.26 8.71 7.05
C VAL A 11 0.52 9.51 5.77
N LEU A 12 -0.49 9.66 4.92
CA LEU A 12 -0.36 10.44 3.67
C LEU A 12 0.02 11.89 3.94
N ALA A 13 -0.62 12.52 4.94
CA ALA A 13 -0.31 13.91 5.31
C ALA A 13 1.16 14.06 5.73
N GLU A 14 1.66 13.16 6.57
CA GLU A 14 3.04 13.21 7.03
C GLU A 14 4.03 12.91 5.90
N ALA A 15 3.70 11.96 5.03
CA ALA A 15 4.53 11.65 3.88
C ALA A 15 4.65 12.87 2.94
N ARG A 16 3.55 13.59 2.72
CA ARG A 16 3.56 14.82 1.91
C ARG A 16 4.41 15.91 2.55
N ASP A 17 4.30 16.10 3.86
CA ASP A 17 5.09 17.08 4.60
C ASP A 17 6.59 16.80 4.51
N ARG A 18 6.97 15.53 4.40
CA ARG A 18 8.37 15.10 4.31
C ARG A 18 8.84 14.85 2.89
N SER A 19 8.01 15.13 1.91
CA SER A 19 8.31 14.89 0.48
C SER A 19 8.65 13.43 0.18
N ILE A 20 8.05 12.50 0.92
CA ILE A 20 8.18 11.07 0.62
C ILE A 20 7.30 10.77 -0.58
N PRO A 21 7.82 10.11 -1.63
CA PRO A 21 7.03 9.79 -2.80
C PRO A 21 5.83 8.91 -2.46
N ILE A 22 4.66 9.25 -3.01
CA ILE A 22 3.42 8.51 -2.83
C ILE A 22 2.98 7.99 -4.19
N ILE A 23 2.72 6.69 -4.25
CA ILE A 23 2.23 6.04 -5.45
C ILE A 23 0.90 5.38 -5.13
N TYR A 24 -0.13 5.79 -5.87
CA TYR A 24 -1.45 5.17 -5.79
C TYR A 24 -1.54 4.07 -6.84
N VAL A 25 -2.17 2.97 -6.45
CA VAL A 25 -2.45 1.87 -7.36
C VAL A 25 -3.95 1.61 -7.34
N GLU A 26 -4.58 1.77 -8.48
CA GLU A 26 -6.00 1.48 -8.63
C GLU A 26 -6.21 0.31 -9.59
N VAL A 27 -7.25 -0.48 -9.36
CA VAL A 27 -7.58 -1.59 -10.25
C VAL A 27 -8.70 -1.17 -11.20
N VAL A 28 -8.49 -1.49 -12.50
CA VAL A 28 -9.55 -1.36 -13.51
C VAL A 28 -9.62 -2.66 -14.28
N ARG A 29 -10.77 -3.33 -14.20
CA ARG A 29 -11.07 -4.56 -14.92
C ARG A 29 -12.36 -4.31 -15.70
N GLY A 30 -12.22 -3.82 -16.95
CA GLY A 30 -13.37 -3.40 -17.75
C GLY A 30 -13.75 -1.95 -17.41
N GLU A 31 -15.05 -1.69 -17.21
CA GLU A 31 -15.52 -0.34 -16.90
C GLU A 31 -15.15 0.10 -15.48
N ARG A 32 -14.89 1.40 -15.32
CA ARG A 32 -14.71 1.99 -13.99
C ARG A 32 -16.03 1.93 -13.23
N THR A 33 -15.94 1.45 -11.99
CA THR A 33 -17.06 1.44 -11.04
C THR A 33 -16.61 2.06 -9.74
N PRO A 34 -17.53 2.47 -8.85
CA PRO A 34 -17.15 2.99 -7.54
C PRO A 34 -16.26 2.04 -6.73
N ASP A 35 -16.39 0.72 -6.95
CA ASP A 35 -15.60 -0.28 -6.24
C ASP A 35 -14.14 -0.35 -6.73
N THR A 36 -13.87 0.14 -7.94
CA THR A 36 -12.52 0.15 -8.52
C THR A 36 -11.83 1.50 -8.42
N GLU A 37 -12.56 2.55 -8.06
CA GLU A 37 -11.99 3.87 -7.91
C GLU A 37 -11.27 4.02 -6.57
N ILE A 38 -10.26 4.89 -6.53
CA ILE A 38 -9.61 5.29 -5.29
C ILE A 38 -10.65 6.01 -4.42
N HIS A 39 -10.75 5.60 -3.15
CA HIS A 39 -11.73 6.19 -2.24
C HIS A 39 -11.52 7.72 -2.12
N HIS A 40 -12.61 8.48 -2.15
CA HIS A 40 -12.54 9.95 -2.14
C HIS A 40 -11.84 10.54 -0.90
N ASP A 41 -11.84 9.81 0.23
CA ASP A 41 -11.17 10.26 1.45
C ASP A 41 -9.64 10.23 1.35
N ILE A 42 -9.09 9.50 0.37
CA ILE A 42 -7.64 9.36 0.17
C ILE A 42 -7.22 9.80 -1.24
N THR A 43 -7.91 10.78 -1.81
CA THR A 43 -7.69 11.26 -3.17
C THR A 43 -6.22 11.69 -3.40
N PRO A 44 -5.61 11.27 -4.52
CA PRO A 44 -4.28 11.73 -4.89
C PRO A 44 -4.22 13.24 -5.08
N LYS A 45 -3.09 13.82 -4.74
CA LYS A 45 -2.81 15.24 -4.99
C LYS A 45 -1.95 15.40 -6.24
N ALA A 46 -1.90 16.63 -6.75
CA ALA A 46 -1.10 16.95 -7.92
C ALA A 46 0.35 16.50 -7.74
N GLY A 47 0.91 15.86 -8.76
CA GLY A 47 2.29 15.37 -8.75
C GLY A 47 2.45 13.97 -8.17
N GLU A 48 1.43 13.41 -7.55
CA GLU A 48 1.46 12.03 -7.04
C GLU A 48 1.12 11.05 -8.17
N ALA A 49 1.90 9.96 -8.27
CA ALA A 49 1.71 8.97 -9.32
C ALA A 49 0.47 8.11 -9.04
N VAL A 50 -0.28 7.83 -10.09
CA VAL A 50 -1.41 6.89 -10.04
C VAL A 50 -1.17 5.85 -11.13
N LEU A 51 -1.01 4.59 -10.72
CA LEU A 51 -0.83 3.47 -11.64
C LEU A 51 -2.10 2.63 -11.69
N THR A 52 -2.54 2.28 -12.88
CA THR A 52 -3.73 1.49 -13.08
C THR A 52 -3.33 0.05 -13.39
N LYS A 53 -3.73 -0.87 -12.52
CA LYS A 53 -3.44 -2.29 -12.68
C LYS A 53 -4.66 -3.04 -13.21
N SER A 54 -4.41 -4.13 -13.92
CA SER A 54 -5.47 -5.01 -14.44
C SER A 54 -5.50 -6.38 -13.76
N ARG A 55 -4.66 -6.59 -12.77
CA ARG A 55 -4.60 -7.82 -11.97
C ARG A 55 -4.57 -7.44 -10.48
N THR A 56 -4.52 -8.43 -9.62
CA THR A 56 -4.55 -8.23 -8.16
C THR A 56 -3.39 -7.35 -7.69
N GLY A 57 -2.18 -7.61 -8.16
CA GLY A 57 -1.00 -6.85 -7.76
C GLY A 57 -0.51 -5.91 -8.85
N PRO A 58 0.23 -4.86 -8.48
CA PRO A 58 0.72 -3.88 -9.44
C PRO A 58 1.97 -4.33 -10.21
N PHE A 59 2.80 -5.22 -9.64
CA PHE A 59 4.09 -5.55 -10.25
C PHE A 59 3.98 -6.33 -11.55
N SER A 60 2.91 -7.11 -11.71
CA SER A 60 2.74 -7.94 -12.92
C SER A 60 2.19 -7.18 -14.13
N THR A 61 1.49 -6.07 -13.93
CA THR A 61 0.76 -5.40 -15.01
C THR A 61 0.97 -3.90 -15.11
N THR A 62 1.88 -3.35 -14.30
CA THR A 62 2.27 -1.92 -14.39
C THR A 62 3.78 -1.79 -14.42
N GLU A 63 4.24 -0.59 -14.74
CA GLU A 63 5.66 -0.25 -14.69
C GLU A 63 6.14 0.19 -13.30
N ILE A 64 5.47 -0.24 -12.23
CA ILE A 64 5.78 0.23 -10.87
C ILE A 64 7.25 -0.03 -10.50
N ASP A 65 7.80 -1.19 -10.84
CA ASP A 65 9.20 -1.49 -10.51
C ASP A 65 10.15 -0.50 -11.18
N GLU A 66 9.92 -0.20 -12.45
CA GLU A 66 10.71 0.79 -13.18
C GLU A 66 10.60 2.18 -12.57
N VAL A 67 9.38 2.60 -12.22
CA VAL A 67 9.12 3.89 -11.59
C VAL A 67 9.88 4.02 -10.27
N LEU A 68 9.83 2.98 -9.44
CA LEU A 68 10.51 2.94 -8.13
C LEU A 68 12.03 2.96 -8.29
N ARG A 69 12.57 2.12 -9.18
CA ARG A 69 14.02 2.03 -9.39
C ARG A 69 14.61 3.33 -9.93
N LYS A 70 13.90 4.00 -10.82
CA LYS A 70 14.34 5.31 -11.35
C LYS A 70 14.47 6.37 -10.27
N GLN A 71 13.66 6.29 -9.22
CA GLN A 71 13.71 7.22 -8.09
C GLN A 71 14.69 6.77 -7.01
N GLY A 72 15.38 5.65 -7.19
CA GLY A 72 16.30 5.09 -6.19
C GLY A 72 15.60 4.54 -4.96
N ILE A 73 14.32 4.18 -5.06
CA ILE A 73 13.55 3.70 -3.93
C ILE A 73 13.87 2.22 -3.67
N GLU A 74 14.21 1.90 -2.42
CA GLU A 74 14.55 0.54 -2.00
C GLU A 74 13.60 0.00 -0.94
N THR A 75 12.88 0.89 -0.24
CA THR A 75 11.97 0.55 0.85
C THR A 75 10.57 1.03 0.53
N LEU A 76 9.58 0.15 0.71
CA LEU A 76 8.18 0.47 0.47
C LEU A 76 7.39 0.38 1.77
N ALA A 77 6.59 1.40 2.06
CA ALA A 77 5.58 1.35 3.10
C ALA A 77 4.23 1.08 2.42
N LEU A 78 3.57 0.00 2.82
CA LEU A 78 2.39 -0.51 2.13
C LEU A 78 1.12 -0.29 2.94
N MET A 79 0.11 0.22 2.25
CA MET A 79 -1.25 0.40 2.76
C MET A 79 -2.23 -0.05 1.68
N GLY A 80 -3.37 -0.55 2.07
CA GLY A 80 -4.40 -0.85 1.08
C GLY A 80 -5.46 -1.86 1.52
N ILE A 81 -6.38 -2.08 0.61
CA ILE A 81 -7.50 -3.02 0.70
C ILE A 81 -7.52 -3.83 -0.60
N SER A 82 -7.57 -5.14 -0.56
CA SER A 82 -7.67 -5.96 0.65
C SER A 82 -6.31 -6.50 1.06
N THR A 83 -6.18 -6.82 2.36
CA THR A 83 -4.96 -7.41 2.92
C THR A 83 -4.57 -8.70 2.21
N SER A 84 -5.53 -9.59 1.96
CA SER A 84 -5.30 -10.88 1.29
C SER A 84 -5.22 -10.80 -0.24
N GLY A 85 -5.51 -9.64 -0.80
CA GLY A 85 -5.44 -9.40 -2.24
C GLY A 85 -4.21 -8.61 -2.63
N CYS A 86 -4.40 -7.32 -2.91
CA CYS A 86 -3.33 -6.45 -3.39
C CYS A 86 -2.15 -6.38 -2.44
N VAL A 87 -2.40 -6.24 -1.14
CA VAL A 87 -1.31 -6.12 -0.16
C VAL A 87 -0.47 -7.39 -0.12
N LEU A 88 -1.11 -8.55 0.00
CA LEU A 88 -0.39 -9.84 0.01
C LEU A 88 0.41 -10.05 -1.27
N THR A 89 -0.21 -9.81 -2.43
CA THR A 89 0.46 -10.00 -3.71
C THR A 89 1.67 -9.05 -3.83
N THR A 90 1.52 -7.82 -3.39
CA THR A 90 2.61 -6.84 -3.40
C THR A 90 3.75 -7.25 -2.47
N VAL A 91 3.43 -7.71 -1.25
CA VAL A 91 4.45 -8.17 -0.30
C VAL A 91 5.29 -9.31 -0.91
N ARG A 92 4.62 -10.32 -1.46
CA ARG A 92 5.31 -11.48 -2.03
C ARG A 92 6.20 -11.10 -3.20
N TRP A 93 5.66 -10.34 -4.13
CA TRP A 93 6.40 -9.97 -5.34
C TRP A 93 7.54 -9.00 -5.03
N ALA A 94 7.28 -7.94 -4.28
CA ALA A 94 8.29 -6.93 -3.97
C ALA A 94 9.43 -7.50 -3.12
N SER A 95 9.12 -8.37 -2.16
CA SER A 95 10.14 -9.05 -1.38
C SER A 95 11.03 -9.92 -2.27
N ASP A 96 10.41 -10.61 -3.23
CA ASP A 96 11.13 -11.53 -4.13
C ASP A 96 12.09 -10.81 -5.08
N ILE A 97 11.89 -9.50 -5.31
CA ILE A 97 12.78 -8.68 -6.13
C ILE A 97 13.54 -7.62 -5.31
N ASP A 98 13.76 -7.94 -4.03
CA ASP A 98 14.70 -7.26 -3.14
C ASP A 98 14.28 -5.89 -2.59
N TYR A 99 12.99 -5.57 -2.58
CA TYR A 99 12.54 -4.41 -1.81
C TYR A 99 12.49 -4.73 -0.32
N LYS A 100 12.83 -3.74 0.50
CA LYS A 100 12.55 -3.78 1.94
C LYS A 100 11.11 -3.30 2.15
N LEU A 101 10.37 -3.99 2.99
CA LEU A 101 8.94 -3.75 3.13
C LEU A 101 8.55 -3.40 4.56
N VAL A 102 7.69 -2.40 4.68
CA VAL A 102 7.00 -2.03 5.91
C VAL A 102 5.51 -2.11 5.61
N VAL A 103 4.77 -2.89 6.38
CA VAL A 103 3.32 -3.01 6.23
C VAL A 103 2.65 -2.29 7.40
N LEU A 104 1.75 -1.37 7.09
CA LEU A 104 1.04 -0.58 8.09
C LEU A 104 -0.27 -1.28 8.43
N SER A 105 -0.28 -2.02 9.55
CA SER A 105 -1.35 -2.95 9.88
C SER A 105 -2.73 -2.30 10.04
N ASP A 106 -2.79 -1.08 10.54
CA ASP A 106 -4.03 -0.33 10.73
C ASP A 106 -4.42 0.53 9.52
N CYS A 107 -3.63 0.49 8.48
CA CYS A 107 -3.91 1.13 7.19
C CYS A 107 -4.25 0.10 6.10
N CYS A 108 -4.45 -1.14 6.49
CA CYS A 108 -4.90 -2.23 5.62
C CYS A 108 -6.19 -2.80 6.19
N ALA A 109 -7.04 -3.36 5.33
CA ALA A 109 -8.27 -4.01 5.74
C ALA A 109 -8.59 -5.18 4.83
N ASP A 110 -9.38 -6.11 5.34
CA ASP A 110 -9.86 -7.28 4.62
C ASP A 110 -11.31 -7.53 5.01
N GLN A 111 -12.07 -8.19 4.14
CA GLN A 111 -13.43 -8.58 4.46
C GLN A 111 -13.48 -9.63 5.57
N ASP A 112 -12.42 -10.42 5.70
CA ASP A 112 -12.28 -11.44 6.72
C ASP A 112 -11.24 -10.99 7.76
N ASP A 113 -11.70 -10.63 8.94
CA ASP A 113 -10.83 -10.13 10.01
C ASP A 113 -9.81 -11.18 10.47
N GLU A 114 -10.17 -12.45 10.42
CA GLU A 114 -9.24 -13.52 10.80
C GLU A 114 -8.10 -13.65 9.78
N VAL A 115 -8.42 -13.56 8.49
CA VAL A 115 -7.41 -13.58 7.44
C VAL A 115 -6.47 -12.39 7.60
N HIS A 116 -7.01 -11.20 7.83
CA HIS A 116 -6.20 -10.00 8.07
C HIS A 116 -5.24 -10.23 9.24
N ARG A 117 -5.75 -10.72 10.36
CA ARG A 117 -4.95 -10.97 11.57
C ARG A 117 -3.82 -11.97 11.31
N VAL A 118 -4.14 -13.09 10.65
CA VAL A 118 -3.15 -14.14 10.36
C VAL A 118 -2.05 -13.60 9.46
N LEU A 119 -2.40 -12.84 8.44
CA LEU A 119 -1.42 -12.25 7.53
C LEU A 119 -0.51 -11.28 8.27
N MET A 120 -1.06 -10.38 9.08
CA MET A 120 -0.29 -9.38 9.80
C MET A 120 0.60 -9.98 10.89
N GLU A 121 0.11 -11.00 11.61
CA GLU A 121 0.83 -11.55 12.76
C GLU A 121 1.76 -12.71 12.39
N LYS A 122 1.41 -13.51 11.39
CA LYS A 122 2.10 -14.77 11.12
C LYS A 122 2.81 -14.84 9.79
N LEU A 123 2.30 -14.18 8.76
CA LEU A 123 2.85 -14.32 7.42
C LEU A 123 3.75 -13.15 7.01
N PHE A 124 3.24 -11.94 7.08
CA PHE A 124 4.00 -10.75 6.64
C PHE A 124 5.30 -10.55 7.40
N PRO A 125 5.40 -10.85 8.72
CA PRO A 125 6.68 -10.69 9.43
C PRO A 125 7.83 -11.52 8.88
N ARG A 126 7.54 -12.51 8.03
CA ARG A 126 8.58 -13.30 7.37
C ARG A 126 9.30 -12.53 6.27
N GLN A 127 8.66 -11.51 5.69
CA GLN A 127 9.17 -10.76 4.54
C GLN A 127 9.10 -9.24 4.71
N ALA A 128 8.51 -8.76 5.79
CA ALA A 128 8.27 -7.34 6.01
C ALA A 128 8.36 -7.00 7.50
N THR A 129 8.50 -5.71 7.79
CA THR A 129 8.32 -5.18 9.14
C THR A 129 6.87 -4.72 9.25
N VAL A 130 6.11 -5.32 10.17
CA VAL A 130 4.70 -4.96 10.37
C VAL A 130 4.58 -4.02 11.56
N VAL A 131 4.05 -2.84 11.33
CA VAL A 131 3.90 -1.79 12.35
C VAL A 131 2.54 -1.11 12.21
N THR A 132 2.13 -0.40 13.25
CA THR A 132 0.97 0.49 13.16
C THR A 132 1.36 1.81 12.51
N SER A 133 0.38 2.59 12.08
CA SER A 133 0.62 3.95 11.56
C SER A 133 1.36 4.81 12.58
N GLN A 134 0.96 4.72 13.85
CA GLN A 134 1.61 5.49 14.92
C GLN A 134 3.08 5.13 15.10
N GLN A 135 3.39 3.84 15.09
CA GLN A 135 4.78 3.37 15.17
C GLN A 135 5.60 3.85 13.98
N PHE A 136 5.01 3.79 12.79
CA PHE A 136 5.65 4.26 11.58
C PHE A 136 5.97 5.76 11.64
N LEU A 137 4.99 6.57 12.04
CA LEU A 137 5.17 8.02 12.14
C LEU A 137 6.22 8.40 13.18
N ARG A 138 6.29 7.68 14.30
CA ARG A 138 7.35 7.87 15.29
C ARG A 138 8.72 7.54 14.73
N ALA A 139 8.82 6.49 13.93
CA ALA A 139 10.09 6.08 13.33
C ALA A 139 10.62 7.09 12.30
N LEU A 140 9.73 7.85 11.68
CA LEU A 140 10.12 8.94 10.78
C LEU A 140 10.70 10.14 11.53
N GLY A 141 10.45 10.22 12.80
CA GLY A 141 10.96 11.33 13.65
C GLY A 141 10.08 12.54 13.61
#